data_5631f99adceb75f48ec400d869d7dfa3
#
_entry.id   5631f99adceb75f48ec400d869d7dfa3
#
_cell.length_a   1.000
_cell.length_b   1.000
_cell.length_c   1.000
_cell.angle_alpha   90.00
_cell.angle_beta   90.00
_cell.angle_gamma   90.00
#
_symmetry.space_group_name_H-M   'P 1'
#
loop_
_entity.id
_entity.type
_entity.pdbx_description
1 polymer ?
#
loop_
_entity_poly.entity_id
_entity_poly.type
_entity_poly.pdbx_seq_one_letter_code
_entity_poly.pdbx_strand_id
1 'polypeptide(L)'
;MARLRTADRDAAEELFNACYPRLAGWVRRLVDDDETAHEIAAEAFTRLLSRWSGLDNPQSYLYMIATNLVRDHWRKTSRERRAIRTITATVPREPSWHPAQDVDVRDLIESLPPRLRSAFLLHYYGGFGVREVATLLGRPEGTVKADLHHARAKLKAAVGEPT
;
A
#
# COMPACT_ATOMS: atom_id res chain seq x y z
N MET A 1 -26.85 9.09 3.53
CA MET A 1 -25.67 9.45 4.34
C MET A 1 -26.06 9.44 5.80
N ALA A 2 -25.56 8.52 6.56
CA ALA A 2 -25.72 8.55 8.01
C ALA A 2 -24.97 9.77 8.55
N ARG A 3 -25.67 10.66 9.24
CA ARG A 3 -25.04 11.78 9.95
C ARG A 3 -24.26 11.20 11.13
N LEU A 4 -22.95 11.41 11.13
CA LEU A 4 -22.10 11.10 12.27
C LEU A 4 -22.65 11.84 13.52
N ARG A 5 -22.70 11.14 14.63
CA ARG A 5 -22.99 11.77 15.92
C ARG A 5 -21.90 12.80 16.25
N THR A 6 -22.21 13.79 17.06
CA THR A 6 -21.25 14.86 17.40
C THR A 6 -19.95 14.28 17.95
N ALA A 7 -20.02 13.31 18.88
CA ALA A 7 -18.85 12.64 19.44
C ALA A 7 -18.03 11.88 18.38
N ASP A 8 -18.68 11.26 17.41
CA ASP A 8 -18.00 10.57 16.31
C ASP A 8 -17.31 11.56 15.36
N ARG A 9 -17.90 12.72 15.17
CA ARG A 9 -17.33 13.81 14.35
C ARG A 9 -16.05 14.36 14.97
N ASP A 10 -16.07 14.62 16.29
CA ASP A 10 -14.90 15.12 17.01
C ASP A 10 -13.77 14.09 16.98
N ALA A 11 -14.08 12.83 17.22
CA ALA A 11 -13.10 11.72 17.14
C ALA A 11 -12.54 11.54 15.71
N ALA A 12 -13.37 11.69 14.69
CA ALA A 12 -12.95 11.62 13.30
C ALA A 12 -12.04 12.79 12.92
N GLU A 13 -12.33 13.99 13.40
CA GLU A 13 -11.51 15.19 13.20
C GLU A 13 -10.14 15.04 13.88
N GLU A 14 -10.10 14.54 15.12
CA GLU A 14 -8.85 14.24 15.81
C GLU A 14 -8.00 13.23 15.03
N LEU A 15 -8.62 12.15 14.55
CA LEU A 15 -7.92 11.14 13.75
C LEU A 15 -7.40 11.73 12.45
N PHE A 16 -8.20 12.56 11.77
CA PHE A 16 -7.77 13.23 10.56
C PHE A 16 -6.54 14.10 10.79
N ASN A 17 -6.58 14.96 11.81
CA ASN A 17 -5.48 15.85 12.13
C ASN A 17 -4.20 15.08 12.53
N ALA A 18 -4.35 13.97 13.24
CA ALA A 18 -3.22 13.15 13.66
C ALA A 18 -2.63 12.29 12.52
N CYS A 19 -3.46 11.76 11.65
CA CYS A 19 -3.06 10.72 10.71
C CYS A 19 -2.92 11.18 9.26
N TYR A 20 -3.64 12.22 8.82
CA TYR A 20 -3.66 12.61 7.40
C TYR A 20 -2.28 12.96 6.84
N PRO A 21 -1.47 13.83 7.48
CA PRO A 21 -0.14 14.16 6.97
C PRO A 21 0.77 12.93 6.87
N ARG A 22 0.71 12.05 7.87
CA ARG A 22 1.50 10.83 7.91
C ARG A 22 1.05 9.84 6.83
N LEU A 23 -0.25 9.67 6.66
CA LEU A 23 -0.84 8.82 5.63
C LEU A 23 -0.49 9.33 4.23
N ALA A 24 -0.68 10.60 3.97
CA ALA A 24 -0.35 11.21 2.68
C ALA A 24 1.15 11.07 2.35
N GLY A 25 2.02 11.28 3.31
CA GLY A 25 3.46 11.09 3.16
C GLY A 25 3.84 9.63 2.89
N TRP A 26 3.18 8.69 3.56
CA TRP A 26 3.36 7.25 3.31
C TRP A 26 2.90 6.86 1.91
N VAL A 27 1.71 7.29 1.50
CA VAL A 27 1.18 7.02 0.16
C VAL A 27 2.09 7.65 -0.90
N ARG A 28 2.61 8.86 -0.65
CA ARG A 28 3.52 9.56 -1.58
C ARG A 28 4.78 8.74 -1.90
N ARG A 29 5.27 7.97 -0.96
CA ARG A 29 6.41 7.06 -1.19
C ARG A 29 6.06 5.88 -2.09
N LEU A 30 4.79 5.52 -2.16
CA LEU A 30 4.28 4.36 -2.91
C LEU A 30 3.76 4.73 -4.29
N VAL A 31 3.42 6.00 -4.52
CA VAL A 31 2.95 6.53 -5.80
C VAL A 31 3.87 7.65 -6.27
N ASP A 32 3.84 7.96 -7.57
CA ASP A 32 4.87 8.80 -8.19
C ASP A 32 4.61 10.31 -8.08
N ASP A 33 3.41 10.73 -7.68
CA ASP A 33 3.06 12.15 -7.62
C ASP A 33 2.22 12.51 -6.39
N ASP A 34 2.30 13.80 -5.99
CA ASP A 34 1.61 14.34 -4.82
C ASP A 34 0.10 14.35 -4.99
N GLU A 35 -0.40 14.65 -6.18
CA GLU A 35 -1.85 14.71 -6.45
C GLU A 35 -2.50 13.35 -6.24
N THR A 36 -1.93 12.29 -6.82
CA THR A 36 -2.40 10.92 -6.62
C THR A 36 -2.33 10.51 -5.16
N ALA A 37 -1.27 10.88 -4.45
CA ALA A 37 -1.13 10.58 -3.03
C ALA A 37 -2.24 11.22 -2.19
N HIS A 38 -2.55 12.49 -2.45
CA HIS A 38 -3.64 13.20 -1.77
C HIS A 38 -5.02 12.64 -2.14
N GLU A 39 -5.24 12.27 -3.39
CA GLU A 39 -6.49 11.63 -3.83
C GLU A 39 -6.71 10.30 -3.09
N ILE A 40 -5.69 9.47 -3.00
CA ILE A 40 -5.76 8.19 -2.29
C ILE A 40 -6.00 8.40 -0.80
N ALA A 41 -5.26 9.31 -0.17
CA ALA A 41 -5.43 9.61 1.25
C ALA A 41 -6.84 10.15 1.55
N ALA A 42 -7.34 11.07 0.74
CA ALA A 42 -8.68 11.62 0.88
C ALA A 42 -9.76 10.57 0.68
N GLU A 43 -9.63 9.71 -0.33
CA GLU A 43 -10.55 8.61 -0.59
C GLU A 43 -10.56 7.60 0.56
N ALA A 44 -9.39 7.29 1.12
CA ALA A 44 -9.27 6.40 2.27
C ALA A 44 -10.04 6.95 3.48
N PHE A 45 -9.90 8.24 3.77
CA PHE A 45 -10.67 8.89 4.84
C PHE A 45 -12.16 8.94 4.56
N THR A 46 -12.56 9.21 3.32
CA THR A 46 -13.97 9.21 2.92
C THR A 46 -14.62 7.84 3.18
N ARG A 47 -13.94 6.77 2.80
CA ARG A 47 -14.42 5.40 3.05
C ARG A 47 -14.42 5.05 4.53
N LEU A 48 -13.42 5.49 5.27
CA LEU A 48 -13.36 5.33 6.73
C LEU A 48 -14.58 5.97 7.39
N LEU A 49 -14.88 7.24 7.05
CA LEU A 49 -15.98 7.99 7.62
C LEU A 49 -17.34 7.34 7.33
N SER A 50 -17.51 6.74 6.17
CA SER A 50 -18.74 6.03 5.81
C SER A 50 -19.00 4.78 6.66
N ARG A 51 -17.98 4.26 7.32
CA ARG A 51 -18.05 3.06 8.17
C ARG A 51 -17.61 3.32 9.62
N TRP A 52 -17.60 4.57 10.03
CA TRP A 52 -17.08 4.97 11.34
C TRP A 52 -17.72 4.22 12.50
N SER A 53 -19.04 4.12 12.50
CA SER A 53 -19.77 3.41 13.57
C SER A 53 -19.53 1.91 13.46
N GLY A 54 -18.92 1.32 14.49
CA GLY A 54 -18.64 -0.10 14.58
C GLY A 54 -17.19 -0.49 14.30
N LEU A 55 -16.29 0.49 14.16
CA LEU A 55 -14.87 0.22 14.02
C LEU A 55 -14.18 0.24 15.39
N ASP A 56 -13.53 -0.87 15.74
CA ASP A 56 -12.74 -0.96 16.98
C ASP A 56 -11.42 -0.20 16.85
N ASN A 57 -10.81 -0.21 15.68
CA ASN A 57 -9.56 0.49 15.41
C ASN A 57 -9.63 1.23 14.06
N PRO A 58 -10.11 2.48 14.05
CA PRO A 58 -10.21 3.28 12.84
C PRO A 58 -8.89 3.48 12.11
N GLN A 59 -7.78 3.65 12.82
CA GLN A 59 -6.47 3.85 12.22
C GLN A 59 -6.01 2.62 11.42
N SER A 60 -6.17 1.42 11.97
CA SER A 60 -5.85 0.18 11.25
C SER A 60 -6.70 0.02 9.99
N TYR A 61 -7.98 0.32 10.11
CA TYR A 61 -8.91 0.27 8.98
C TYR A 61 -8.53 1.28 7.89
N LEU A 62 -8.14 2.49 8.28
CA LEU A 62 -7.67 3.54 7.37
C LEU A 62 -6.46 3.07 6.54
N TYR A 63 -5.44 2.53 7.19
CA TYR A 63 -4.24 2.03 6.50
C TYR A 63 -4.54 0.81 5.62
N MET A 64 -5.48 -0.04 6.02
CA MET A 64 -5.94 -1.15 5.18
C MET A 64 -6.61 -0.64 3.90
N ILE A 65 -7.51 0.34 4.01
CA ILE A 65 -8.13 0.97 2.84
C ILE A 65 -7.08 1.61 1.93
N ALA A 66 -6.18 2.38 2.50
CA ALA A 66 -5.13 3.06 1.74
C ALA A 66 -4.21 2.07 1.02
N THR A 67 -3.82 0.98 1.67
CA THR A 67 -3.03 -0.10 1.06
C THR A 67 -3.73 -0.71 -0.16
N ASN A 68 -5.03 -0.96 -0.06
CA ASN A 68 -5.82 -1.47 -1.17
C ASN A 68 -5.95 -0.46 -2.32
N LEU A 69 -6.11 0.82 -2.01
CA LEU A 69 -6.15 1.88 -3.02
C LEU A 69 -4.81 2.06 -3.74
N VAL A 70 -3.71 1.98 -3.03
CA VAL A 70 -2.35 2.00 -3.62
C VAL A 70 -2.18 0.81 -4.57
N ARG A 71 -2.59 -0.37 -4.15
CA ARG A 71 -2.55 -1.58 -4.98
C ARG A 71 -3.39 -1.41 -6.24
N ASP A 72 -4.60 -0.89 -6.15
CA ASP A 72 -5.45 -0.64 -7.30
C ASP A 72 -4.82 0.37 -8.26
N HIS A 73 -4.19 1.41 -7.72
CA HIS A 73 -3.41 2.37 -8.50
C HIS A 73 -2.26 1.69 -9.24
N TRP A 74 -1.49 0.84 -8.59
CA TRP A 74 -0.40 0.10 -9.23
C TRP A 74 -0.87 -0.82 -10.35
N ARG A 75 -1.98 -1.51 -10.15
CA ARG A 75 -2.59 -2.34 -11.21
C ARG A 75 -2.97 -1.52 -12.43
N LYS A 76 -3.58 -0.36 -12.22
CA LYS A 76 -3.97 0.55 -13.29
C LYS A 76 -2.74 1.04 -14.06
N THR A 77 -1.71 1.52 -13.37
CA THR A 77 -0.47 2.01 -13.99
C THR A 77 0.30 0.91 -14.71
N SER A 78 0.34 -0.30 -14.17
CA SER A 78 0.92 -1.48 -14.83
C SER A 78 0.21 -1.81 -16.14
N ARG A 79 -1.11 -1.78 -16.17
CA ARG A 79 -1.90 -2.01 -17.39
C ARG A 79 -1.62 -0.94 -18.44
N GLU A 80 -1.56 0.33 -18.05
CA GLU A 80 -1.23 1.45 -18.94
C GLU A 80 0.18 1.29 -19.51
N ARG A 81 1.18 0.91 -18.72
CA ARG A 81 2.54 0.64 -19.18
C ARG A 81 2.59 -0.52 -20.17
N ARG A 82 1.87 -1.62 -19.90
CA ARG A 82 1.78 -2.77 -20.81
C ARG A 82 1.13 -2.40 -22.14
N ALA A 83 0.06 -1.60 -22.12
CA ALA A 83 -0.60 -1.10 -23.32
C ALA A 83 0.36 -0.24 -24.15
N ILE A 84 1.12 0.65 -23.53
CA ILE A 84 2.13 1.48 -24.19
C ILE A 84 3.26 0.61 -24.77
N ARG A 85 3.74 -0.38 -24.04
CA ARG A 85 4.75 -1.34 -24.53
C ARG A 85 4.25 -2.11 -25.74
N THR A 86 3.00 -2.50 -25.79
CA THR A 86 2.40 -3.19 -26.93
C THR A 86 2.35 -2.28 -28.16
N ILE A 87 2.07 -1.00 -27.98
CA ILE A 87 2.05 0.00 -29.06
C ILE A 87 3.47 0.34 -29.54
N THR A 88 4.44 0.39 -28.63
CA THR A 88 5.84 0.72 -28.93
C THR A 88 6.70 -0.48 -29.31
N ALA A 89 6.18 -1.71 -29.19
CA ALA A 89 6.90 -2.96 -29.51
C ALA A 89 7.24 -3.13 -31.02
N THR A 90 6.81 -2.20 -31.86
CA THR A 90 7.20 -2.15 -33.28
C THR A 90 8.53 -1.43 -33.52
N VAL A 91 9.14 -0.83 -32.50
CA VAL A 91 10.49 -0.26 -32.59
C VAL A 91 11.46 -1.26 -31.95
N PRO A 92 12.42 -1.83 -32.72
CA PRO A 92 13.42 -2.71 -32.13
C PRO A 92 14.28 -1.88 -31.17
N ARG A 93 14.04 -2.05 -29.87
CA ARG A 93 14.97 -1.62 -28.85
C ARG A 93 16.17 -2.55 -28.90
N GLU A 94 17.37 -1.99 -29.11
CA GLU A 94 18.58 -2.74 -28.84
C GLU A 94 18.53 -3.30 -27.43
N PRO A 95 18.86 -4.59 -27.24
CA PRO A 95 18.88 -5.19 -25.92
C PRO A 95 20.01 -4.57 -25.10
N SER A 96 19.76 -3.47 -24.45
CA SER A 96 20.61 -3.03 -23.36
C SER A 96 20.27 -3.94 -22.16
N TRP A 97 21.13 -4.91 -21.97
CA TRP A 97 21.00 -5.86 -20.89
C TRP A 97 21.24 -5.15 -19.54
N HIS A 98 20.17 -4.81 -18.85
CA HIS A 98 20.19 -4.40 -17.45
C HIS A 98 19.32 -5.37 -16.67
N PRO A 99 19.94 -6.49 -16.15
CA PRO A 99 19.18 -7.55 -15.51
C PRO A 99 18.43 -7.14 -14.23
N ALA A 100 18.70 -5.95 -13.71
CA ALA A 100 18.06 -5.43 -12.51
C ALA A 100 16.85 -4.51 -12.78
N GLN A 101 16.54 -4.18 -14.05
CA GLN A 101 15.51 -3.16 -14.38
C GLN A 101 14.23 -3.72 -15.00
N ASP A 102 14.19 -5.01 -15.33
CA ASP A 102 13.01 -5.60 -15.99
C ASP A 102 11.97 -6.19 -15.04
N VAL A 103 12.28 -6.26 -13.75
CA VAL A 103 11.32 -6.73 -12.76
C VAL A 103 10.76 -5.50 -12.05
N ASP A 104 9.50 -5.15 -12.36
CA ASP A 104 8.81 -4.11 -11.61
C ASP A 104 8.59 -4.62 -10.17
N VAL A 105 9.32 -4.02 -9.24
CA VAL A 105 9.23 -4.33 -7.81
C VAL A 105 7.79 -4.21 -7.31
N ARG A 106 7.01 -3.30 -7.90
CA ARG A 106 5.58 -3.13 -7.58
C ARG A 106 4.76 -4.34 -7.99
N ASP A 107 5.02 -4.90 -9.18
CA ASP A 107 4.37 -6.14 -9.63
C ASP A 107 4.70 -7.32 -8.71
N LEU A 108 5.94 -7.39 -8.24
CA LEU A 108 6.35 -8.42 -7.28
C LEU A 108 5.61 -8.27 -5.93
N ILE A 109 5.53 -7.05 -5.41
CA ILE A 109 4.81 -6.78 -4.17
C ILE A 109 3.32 -7.07 -4.35
N GLU A 110 2.76 -6.72 -5.49
CA GLU A 110 1.36 -7.01 -5.81
C GLU A 110 1.09 -8.52 -5.89
N SER A 111 2.06 -9.31 -6.33
CA SER A 111 1.95 -10.77 -6.38
C SER A 111 1.91 -11.45 -5.00
N LEU A 112 2.32 -10.74 -3.94
CA LEU A 112 2.24 -11.27 -2.59
C LEU A 112 0.78 -11.50 -2.18
N PRO A 113 0.49 -12.56 -1.41
CA PRO A 113 -0.81 -12.70 -0.76
C PRO A 113 -1.16 -11.44 0.03
N PRO A 114 -2.44 -11.01 0.08
CA PRO A 114 -2.84 -9.76 0.73
C PRO A 114 -2.32 -9.59 2.16
N ARG A 115 -2.30 -10.68 2.91
CA ARG A 115 -1.80 -10.70 4.29
C ARG A 115 -0.32 -10.35 4.39
N LEU A 116 0.52 -10.92 3.53
CA LEU A 116 1.96 -10.67 3.50
C LEU A 116 2.25 -9.27 2.96
N ARG A 117 1.53 -8.87 1.94
CA ARG A 117 1.68 -7.56 1.29
C ARG A 117 1.41 -6.41 2.26
N SER A 118 0.34 -6.48 3.03
CA SER A 118 -0.01 -5.44 4.01
C SER A 118 1.10 -5.25 5.05
N ALA A 119 1.60 -6.34 5.61
CA ALA A 119 2.72 -6.29 6.56
C ALA A 119 3.99 -5.73 5.92
N PHE A 120 4.31 -6.18 4.71
CA PHE A 120 5.49 -5.74 3.97
C PHE A 120 5.44 -4.23 3.67
N LEU A 121 4.34 -3.74 3.14
CA LEU A 121 4.18 -2.32 2.79
C LEU A 121 4.26 -1.42 4.02
N LEU A 122 3.61 -1.77 5.11
CA LEU A 122 3.65 -0.98 6.34
C LEU A 122 5.05 -0.94 6.95
N HIS A 123 5.76 -2.05 6.95
CA HIS A 123 7.08 -2.13 7.55
C HIS A 123 8.16 -1.46 6.67
N TYR A 124 8.30 -1.88 5.42
CA TYR A 124 9.40 -1.45 4.55
C TYR A 124 9.18 -0.09 3.89
N TYR A 125 7.97 0.21 3.48
CA TYR A 125 7.67 1.50 2.84
C TYR A 125 7.10 2.53 3.82
N GLY A 126 6.31 2.08 4.79
CA GLY A 126 5.71 2.96 5.79
C GLY A 126 6.68 3.33 6.92
N GLY A 127 7.73 2.55 7.11
CA GLY A 127 8.69 2.76 8.19
C GLY A 127 8.15 2.40 9.58
N PHE A 128 7.04 1.65 9.64
CA PHE A 128 6.49 1.20 10.92
C PHE A 128 7.28 0.02 11.48
N GLY A 129 7.58 0.05 12.78
CA GLY A 129 8.19 -1.08 13.48
C GLY A 129 7.24 -2.27 13.54
N VAL A 130 7.79 -3.47 13.80
CA VAL A 130 6.98 -4.71 13.88
C VAL A 130 5.83 -4.57 14.87
N ARG A 131 6.07 -3.95 16.03
CA ARG A 131 5.04 -3.71 17.05
C ARG A 131 3.93 -2.79 16.53
N GLU A 132 4.29 -1.72 15.83
CA GLU A 132 3.32 -0.80 15.22
C GLU A 132 2.51 -1.49 14.13
N VAL A 133 3.14 -2.27 13.27
CA VAL A 133 2.47 -3.07 12.22
C VAL A 133 1.49 -4.06 12.85
N ALA A 134 1.90 -4.73 13.92
CA ALA A 134 1.04 -5.65 14.67
C ALA A 134 -0.21 -4.94 15.20
N THR A 135 -0.05 -3.74 15.75
CA THR A 135 -1.17 -2.91 16.23
C THR A 135 -2.07 -2.47 15.08
N LEU A 136 -1.48 -1.97 13.99
CA LEU A 136 -2.24 -1.48 12.82
C LEU A 136 -3.04 -2.59 12.14
N LEU A 137 -2.50 -3.79 12.04
CA LEU A 137 -3.15 -4.93 11.40
C LEU A 137 -3.98 -5.81 12.35
N GLY A 138 -3.92 -5.54 13.65
CA GLY A 138 -4.61 -6.35 14.66
C GLY A 138 -4.09 -7.79 14.72
N ARG A 139 -2.77 -7.98 14.56
CA ARG A 139 -2.10 -9.30 14.57
C ARG A 139 -1.05 -9.35 15.67
N PRO A 140 -0.76 -10.54 16.24
CA PRO A 140 0.36 -10.70 17.15
C PRO A 140 1.71 -10.35 16.49
N GLU A 141 2.66 -9.82 17.25
CA GLU A 141 4.00 -9.49 16.75
C GLU A 141 4.72 -10.68 16.10
N GLY A 142 4.61 -11.86 16.70
CA GLY A 142 5.19 -13.08 16.16
C GLY A 142 4.63 -13.44 14.79
N THR A 143 3.34 -13.21 14.58
CA THR A 143 2.68 -13.40 13.28
C THR A 143 3.20 -12.40 12.26
N VAL A 144 3.36 -11.12 12.63
CA VAL A 144 3.92 -10.10 11.74
C VAL A 144 5.36 -10.44 11.34
N LYS A 145 6.18 -10.89 12.28
CA LYS A 145 7.54 -11.35 12.00
C LYS A 145 7.56 -12.51 10.99
N ALA A 146 6.68 -13.48 11.17
CA ALA A 146 6.53 -14.62 10.26
C ALA A 146 6.04 -14.15 8.88
N ASP A 147 5.06 -13.27 8.84
CA ASP A 147 4.53 -12.69 7.59
C ASP A 147 5.63 -11.95 6.81
N LEU A 148 6.43 -11.13 7.49
CA LEU A 148 7.56 -10.42 6.88
C LEU A 148 8.64 -11.38 6.36
N HIS A 149 8.94 -12.43 7.13
CA HIS A 149 9.88 -13.46 6.70
C HIS A 149 9.39 -14.18 5.43
N HIS A 150 8.15 -14.59 5.40
CA HIS A 150 7.54 -15.23 4.23
C HIS A 150 7.47 -14.30 3.02
N ALA A 151 7.14 -13.03 3.23
CA ALA A 151 7.12 -12.02 2.16
C ALA A 151 8.51 -11.87 1.52
N ARG A 152 9.55 -11.73 2.35
CA ARG A 152 10.94 -11.65 1.86
C ARG A 152 11.37 -12.89 1.09
N ALA A 153 11.03 -14.08 1.59
CA ALA A 153 11.36 -15.33 0.93
C ALA A 153 10.69 -15.43 -0.45
N LYS A 154 9.42 -15.05 -0.56
CA LYS A 154 8.70 -15.05 -1.84
C LYS A 154 9.27 -14.04 -2.83
N LEU A 155 9.62 -12.85 -2.36
CA LEU A 155 10.22 -11.82 -3.22
C LEU A 155 11.61 -12.23 -3.71
N LYS A 156 12.44 -12.81 -2.85
CA LYS A 156 13.75 -13.36 -3.25
C LYS A 156 13.63 -14.46 -4.29
N ALA A 157 12.70 -15.39 -4.10
CA ALA A 157 12.44 -16.46 -5.05
C ALA A 157 12.00 -15.94 -6.42
N ALA A 158 11.19 -14.86 -6.44
CA ALA A 158 10.70 -14.24 -7.67
C ALA A 158 11.78 -13.46 -8.43
N VAL A 159 12.72 -12.84 -7.70
CA VAL A 159 13.86 -12.11 -8.32
C VAL A 159 14.91 -13.07 -8.88
N GLY A 160 14.96 -14.30 -8.39
CA GLY A 160 16.04 -15.24 -8.71
C GLY A 160 17.34 -14.81 -8.04
N GLU A 161 17.82 -15.53 -7.03
CA GLU A 161 19.15 -15.27 -6.49
C GLU A 161 20.20 -15.55 -7.58
N PRO A 162 21.13 -14.62 -7.82
CA PRO A 162 22.36 -14.99 -8.49
C PRO A 162 23.11 -15.96 -7.58
N THR A 163 23.24 -17.18 -7.99
CA THR A 163 24.17 -18.14 -7.38
C THR A 163 25.59 -17.64 -7.48
#